data_b3ba73bd148c4e55b0a6610237ce629a
#
_entry.id   b3ba73bd148c4e55b0a6610237ce629a
#
_cell.length_a   1.000
_cell.length_b   1.000
_cell.length_c   1.000
_cell.angle_alpha   90.00
_cell.angle_beta   90.00
_cell.angle_gamma   90.00
#
_symmetry.space_group_name_H-M   'P 1'
#
loop_
_entity.id
_entity.type
_entity.pdbx_description
1 polymer ?
#
loop_
_entity_poly.entity_id
_entity_poly.type
_entity_poly.pdbx_seq_one_letter_code
_entity_poly.pdbx_strand_id
1 'polypeptide(L)'
;MSDVYSRRIKAAKSARRREAGGRPRDAAATRAAILASARQAFARAGYDGAGVREIAEGAGVTAMLVNRYFGSKEGLFAEVVAGIMDTPFILTQDTLKSSTPGQDMAAALVRITAAGATPLDGFRIMFHSASSARAAAIGREQIERHYHRLLTSALSGEHAAERAALVLSLVAGVQVMRQMMGLSALAVARPDVLAKLLAPLFRQLVEGAPRTVTRRSRRPQAGSRVRSPSR
;
A
#
# COMPACT_ATOMS: atom_id res chain seq x y z
N MET A 1 44.60 47.32 22.57
CA MET A 1 44.62 46.42 21.39
C MET A 1 43.97 45.07 21.62
N SER A 2 43.57 44.67 22.82
CA SER A 2 43.04 43.33 23.15
C SER A 2 41.52 43.15 22.83
N ASP A 3 40.72 44.17 22.82
CA ASP A 3 39.24 44.05 22.73
C ASP A 3 38.72 43.82 21.29
N VAL A 4 39.41 44.33 20.29
CA VAL A 4 39.06 44.13 18.86
C VAL A 4 39.33 42.70 18.41
N TYR A 5 40.37 42.07 18.94
CA TYR A 5 40.71 40.69 18.62
C TYR A 5 39.70 39.69 19.23
N SER A 6 39.26 39.93 20.47
CA SER A 6 38.23 39.13 21.16
C SER A 6 36.85 39.19 20.46
N ARG A 7 36.48 40.39 19.95
CA ARG A 7 35.23 40.58 19.18
C ARG A 7 35.25 39.82 17.83
N ARG A 8 36.40 39.82 17.12
CA ARG A 8 36.54 39.05 15.87
C ARG A 8 36.46 37.54 16.06
N ILE A 9 37.05 36.98 17.15
CA ILE A 9 36.97 35.57 17.46
C ILE A 9 35.53 35.15 17.87
N LYS A 10 34.83 35.99 18.64
CA LYS A 10 33.43 35.74 18.98
C LYS A 10 32.52 35.82 17.74
N ALA A 11 32.74 36.77 16.84
CA ALA A 11 31.98 36.91 15.58
C ALA A 11 32.24 35.70 14.65
N ALA A 12 33.52 35.25 14.51
CA ALA A 12 33.85 34.08 13.72
C ALA A 12 33.28 32.76 14.30
N LYS A 13 33.25 32.60 15.65
CA LYS A 13 32.60 31.47 16.32
C LYS A 13 31.07 31.50 16.17
N SER A 14 30.46 32.70 16.22
CA SER A 14 29.01 32.84 16.03
C SER A 14 28.59 32.61 14.57
N ALA A 15 29.41 33.01 13.58
CA ALA A 15 29.20 32.73 12.18
C ALA A 15 29.30 31.23 11.88
N ARG A 16 30.32 30.51 12.38
CA ARG A 16 30.45 29.06 12.27
C ARG A 16 29.32 28.29 12.98
N ARG A 17 28.78 28.85 14.09
CA ARG A 17 27.64 28.24 14.77
C ARG A 17 26.32 28.45 14.03
N ARG A 18 26.21 29.52 13.22
CA ARG A 18 25.04 29.76 12.33
C ARG A 18 25.09 28.91 11.05
N GLU A 19 26.28 28.58 10.56
CA GLU A 19 26.48 27.65 9.45
C GLU A 19 26.27 26.17 9.85
N ALA A 20 26.46 25.83 11.14
CA ALA A 20 26.19 24.49 11.68
C ALA A 20 24.70 24.23 11.96
N GLY A 21 23.84 25.27 11.89
CA GLY A 21 22.38 25.11 11.88
C GLY A 21 21.89 24.98 10.44
N GLY A 22 22.03 23.80 9.85
CA GLY A 22 21.54 23.52 8.49
C GLY A 22 20.13 24.07 8.32
N ARG A 23 19.91 24.84 7.27
CA ARG A 23 18.62 25.46 6.93
C ARG A 23 17.56 24.35 6.88
N PRO A 24 16.30 24.60 7.30
CA PRO A 24 15.21 23.60 7.20
C PRO A 24 15.10 22.98 5.80
N ARG A 25 15.49 23.71 4.77
CA ARG A 25 15.53 23.24 3.38
C ARG A 25 16.59 22.14 3.14
N ASP A 26 17.76 22.26 3.79
CA ASP A 26 18.85 21.27 3.67
C ASP A 26 18.50 19.98 4.40
N ALA A 27 17.78 20.07 5.53
CA ALA A 27 17.31 18.92 6.29
C ALA A 27 16.25 18.11 5.53
N ALA A 28 15.29 18.77 4.89
CA ALA A 28 14.28 18.12 4.07
C ALA A 28 14.89 17.45 2.82
N ALA A 29 15.82 18.13 2.15
CA ALA A 29 16.54 17.57 0.99
C ALA A 29 17.37 16.35 1.39
N THR A 30 18.08 16.42 2.51
CA THR A 30 18.85 15.29 3.05
C THR A 30 17.95 14.10 3.38
N ARG A 31 16.83 14.36 4.04
CA ARG A 31 15.85 13.29 4.36
C ARG A 31 15.29 12.64 3.11
N ALA A 32 14.95 13.40 2.09
CA ALA A 32 14.47 12.92 0.81
C ALA A 32 15.54 12.07 0.07
N ALA A 33 16.80 12.50 0.10
CA ALA A 33 17.91 11.75 -0.49
C ALA A 33 18.10 10.38 0.20
N ILE A 34 18.01 10.33 1.54
CA ILE A 34 18.09 9.07 2.29
C ILE A 34 16.93 8.14 1.92
N LEU A 35 15.70 8.64 1.84
CA LEU A 35 14.52 7.84 1.45
C LEU A 35 14.65 7.31 0.02
N ALA A 36 15.14 8.12 -0.91
CA ALA A 36 15.36 7.70 -2.30
C ALA A 36 16.42 6.59 -2.40
N SER A 37 17.55 6.74 -1.71
CA SER A 37 18.60 5.71 -1.63
C SER A 37 18.10 4.43 -0.97
N ALA A 38 17.36 4.55 0.14
CA ALA A 38 16.77 3.41 0.85
C ALA A 38 15.77 2.66 -0.03
N ARG A 39 14.91 3.37 -0.77
CA ARG A 39 13.96 2.78 -1.70
C ARG A 39 14.67 1.91 -2.76
N GLN A 40 15.76 2.39 -3.33
CA GLN A 40 16.56 1.65 -4.31
C GLN A 40 17.22 0.41 -3.69
N ALA A 41 17.84 0.56 -2.50
CA ALA A 41 18.51 -0.53 -1.80
C ALA A 41 17.52 -1.64 -1.40
N PHE A 42 16.36 -1.27 -0.81
CA PHE A 42 15.32 -2.23 -0.44
C PHE A 42 14.65 -2.89 -1.66
N ALA A 43 14.45 -2.16 -2.76
CA ALA A 43 13.93 -2.74 -4.00
C ALA A 43 14.88 -3.77 -4.61
N ARG A 44 16.21 -3.58 -4.47
CA ARG A 44 17.23 -4.49 -4.99
C ARG A 44 17.44 -5.70 -4.11
N ALA A 45 17.60 -5.51 -2.80
CA ALA A 45 18.11 -6.52 -1.88
C ALA A 45 17.12 -6.93 -0.76
N GLY A 46 15.92 -6.37 -0.75
CA GLY A 46 14.98 -6.55 0.35
C GLY A 46 15.44 -5.92 1.66
N TYR A 47 14.65 -6.13 2.71
CA TYR A 47 14.95 -5.57 4.03
C TYR A 47 16.26 -6.11 4.60
N ASP A 48 16.45 -7.44 4.63
CA ASP A 48 17.61 -8.03 5.30
C ASP A 48 18.91 -7.76 4.53
N GLY A 49 18.89 -7.79 3.20
CA GLY A 49 20.05 -7.60 2.34
C GLY A 49 20.53 -6.15 2.23
N ALA A 50 19.67 -5.15 2.42
CA ALA A 50 20.05 -3.74 2.33
C ALA A 50 20.77 -3.26 3.60
N GLY A 51 21.99 -2.72 3.45
CA GLY A 51 22.80 -2.18 4.55
C GLY A 51 22.56 -0.70 4.82
N VAL A 52 22.49 -0.26 6.08
CA VAL A 52 22.37 1.19 6.43
C VAL A 52 23.57 1.98 5.93
N ARG A 53 24.77 1.39 5.90
CA ARG A 53 25.98 2.06 5.38
C ARG A 53 25.89 2.30 3.88
N GLU A 54 25.42 1.31 3.13
CA GLU A 54 25.17 1.41 1.69
C GLU A 54 24.12 2.48 1.36
N ILE A 55 23.03 2.51 2.14
CA ILE A 55 21.98 3.52 1.99
C ILE A 55 22.55 4.93 2.26
N ALA A 56 23.37 5.07 3.30
CA ALA A 56 24.01 6.33 3.64
C ALA A 56 24.94 6.82 2.53
N GLU A 57 25.76 5.92 1.99
CA GLU A 57 26.67 6.19 0.88
C GLU A 57 25.91 6.66 -0.37
N GLY A 58 24.85 5.92 -0.76
CA GLY A 58 23.99 6.31 -1.89
C GLY A 58 23.27 7.65 -1.71
N ALA A 59 23.08 8.08 -0.47
CA ALA A 59 22.50 9.39 -0.15
C ALA A 59 23.54 10.51 0.05
N GLY A 60 24.84 10.20 -0.03
CA GLY A 60 25.93 11.14 0.22
C GLY A 60 26.01 11.61 1.68
N VAL A 61 25.63 10.75 2.65
CA VAL A 61 25.61 11.05 4.08
C VAL A 61 26.30 9.97 4.91
N THR A 62 26.39 10.14 6.21
CA THR A 62 26.90 9.12 7.13
C THR A 62 25.77 8.23 7.68
N ALA A 63 26.10 6.98 8.04
CA ALA A 63 25.15 6.07 8.70
C ALA A 63 24.59 6.65 10.01
N MET A 64 25.38 7.43 10.75
CA MET A 64 24.94 8.13 11.94
C MET A 64 23.82 9.14 11.63
N LEU A 65 23.92 9.82 10.49
CA LEU A 65 22.90 10.77 10.05
C LEU A 65 21.60 10.06 9.65
N VAL A 66 21.68 8.91 9.00
CA VAL A 66 20.52 8.06 8.71
C VAL A 66 19.79 7.68 10.01
N ASN A 67 20.53 7.18 11.00
CA ASN A 67 19.95 6.83 12.31
C ASN A 67 19.38 8.06 13.04
N ARG A 68 19.96 9.23 12.89
CA ARG A 68 19.42 10.47 13.48
C ARG A 68 18.08 10.86 12.88
N TYR A 69 17.85 10.64 11.57
CA TYR A 69 16.60 10.97 10.89
C TYR A 69 15.49 9.95 11.09
N PHE A 70 15.85 8.67 11.15
CA PHE A 70 14.88 7.56 11.09
C PHE A 70 14.93 6.63 12.32
N GLY A 71 15.82 6.89 13.27
CA GLY A 71 15.98 6.10 14.48
C GLY A 71 16.66 4.76 14.25
N SER A 72 16.14 3.95 13.32
CA SER A 72 16.65 2.61 13.02
C SER A 72 16.40 2.24 11.55
N LYS A 73 16.93 1.09 11.13
CA LYS A 73 16.63 0.50 9.81
C LYS A 73 15.14 0.18 9.67
N GLU A 74 14.50 -0.27 10.73
CA GLU A 74 13.06 -0.51 10.80
C GLU A 74 12.24 0.77 10.57
N GLY A 75 12.62 1.86 11.25
CA GLY A 75 11.97 3.16 11.07
C GLY A 75 12.12 3.68 9.64
N LEU A 76 13.31 3.56 9.07
CA LEU A 76 13.57 3.91 7.68
C LEU A 76 12.74 3.06 6.71
N PHE A 77 12.68 1.75 6.92
CA PHE A 77 11.90 0.83 6.10
C PHE A 77 10.40 1.14 6.18
N ALA A 78 9.88 1.38 7.40
CA ALA A 78 8.49 1.73 7.61
C ALA A 78 8.10 3.02 6.85
N GLU A 79 8.96 4.04 6.84
CA GLU A 79 8.72 5.28 6.11
C GLU A 79 8.80 5.09 4.58
N VAL A 80 9.73 4.26 4.09
CA VAL A 80 9.79 3.91 2.67
C VAL A 80 8.51 3.21 2.23
N VAL A 81 8.02 2.23 3.02
CA VAL A 81 6.79 1.51 2.71
C VAL A 81 5.56 2.43 2.80
N ALA A 82 5.47 3.28 3.83
CA ALA A 82 4.40 4.27 3.94
C ALA A 82 4.35 5.19 2.71
N GLY A 83 5.48 5.76 2.31
CA GLY A 83 5.56 6.66 1.15
C GLY A 83 5.19 6.00 -0.18
N ILE A 84 5.31 4.67 -0.30
CA ILE A 84 4.82 3.91 -1.46
C ILE A 84 3.28 3.84 -1.45
N MET A 85 2.69 3.75 -0.27
CA MET A 85 1.25 3.58 -0.07
C MET A 85 0.47 4.90 -0.05
N ASP A 86 1.13 6.04 0.10
CA ASP A 86 0.50 7.37 0.14
C ASP A 86 -0.19 7.76 -1.18
N THR A 87 0.11 7.09 -2.28
CA THR A 87 -0.52 7.34 -3.58
C THR A 87 -1.35 6.13 -4.01
N PRO A 88 -2.60 6.00 -3.57
CA PRO A 88 -3.46 4.91 -3.98
C PRO A 88 -3.86 5.06 -5.45
N PHE A 89 -3.56 4.04 -6.28
CA PHE A 89 -3.91 4.05 -7.70
C PHE A 89 -5.26 3.38 -8.02
N ILE A 90 -5.74 2.51 -7.15
CA ILE A 90 -6.95 1.69 -7.37
C ILE A 90 -8.01 1.98 -6.32
N LEU A 91 -7.59 2.10 -5.06
CA LEU A 91 -8.46 2.18 -3.89
C LEU A 91 -8.65 3.65 -3.47
N THR A 92 -9.10 4.49 -4.40
CA THR A 92 -9.43 5.89 -4.11
C THR A 92 -10.84 6.00 -3.55
N GLN A 93 -11.11 7.08 -2.81
CA GLN A 93 -12.48 7.34 -2.34
C GLN A 93 -13.48 7.48 -3.51
N ASP A 94 -13.03 8.04 -4.62
CA ASP A 94 -13.86 8.21 -5.82
C ASP A 94 -14.24 6.85 -6.42
N THR A 95 -13.27 5.93 -6.54
CA THR A 95 -13.52 4.57 -7.02
C THR A 95 -14.48 3.81 -6.11
N LEU A 96 -14.35 3.96 -4.78
CA LEU A 96 -15.21 3.26 -3.83
C LEU A 96 -16.63 3.84 -3.75
N LYS A 97 -16.82 5.13 -4.08
CA LYS A 97 -18.11 5.80 -4.14
C LYS A 97 -18.77 5.79 -5.52
N SER A 98 -18.10 5.22 -6.52
CA SER A 98 -18.62 5.12 -7.88
C SER A 98 -19.91 4.29 -7.93
N SER A 99 -20.73 4.51 -8.96
CA SER A 99 -21.88 3.65 -9.26
C SER A 99 -21.48 2.27 -9.78
N THR A 100 -20.23 2.12 -10.23
CA THR A 100 -19.67 0.89 -10.82
C THR A 100 -18.30 0.52 -10.22
N PRO A 101 -18.17 0.42 -8.88
CA PRO A 101 -16.87 0.31 -8.22
C PRO A 101 -16.06 -0.91 -8.69
N GLY A 102 -16.72 -2.04 -8.95
CA GLY A 102 -16.06 -3.24 -9.44
C GLY A 102 -15.45 -3.08 -10.85
N GLN A 103 -16.13 -2.34 -11.73
CA GLN A 103 -15.63 -2.05 -13.08
C GLN A 103 -14.46 -1.06 -13.03
N ASP A 104 -14.59 -0.02 -12.22
CA ASP A 104 -13.58 1.03 -12.09
C ASP A 104 -12.29 0.49 -11.45
N MET A 105 -12.41 -0.37 -10.44
CA MET A 105 -11.27 -1.07 -9.85
C MET A 105 -10.58 -1.99 -10.86
N ALA A 106 -11.34 -2.75 -11.65
CA ALA A 106 -10.80 -3.61 -12.70
C ALA A 106 -10.05 -2.80 -13.76
N ALA A 107 -10.66 -1.73 -14.25
CA ALA A 107 -10.05 -0.83 -15.25
C ALA A 107 -8.78 -0.17 -14.70
N ALA A 108 -8.82 0.32 -13.45
CA ALA A 108 -7.67 0.90 -12.79
C ALA A 108 -6.53 -0.11 -12.63
N LEU A 109 -6.80 -1.35 -12.17
CA LEU A 109 -5.81 -2.40 -12.02
C LEU A 109 -5.17 -2.77 -13.36
N VAL A 110 -5.96 -2.94 -14.41
CA VAL A 110 -5.46 -3.24 -15.76
C VAL A 110 -4.56 -2.12 -16.27
N ARG A 111 -4.94 -0.87 -16.04
CA ARG A 111 -4.17 0.31 -16.45
C ARG A 111 -2.83 0.40 -15.74
N ILE A 112 -2.81 0.29 -14.40
CA ILE A 112 -1.57 0.44 -13.63
C ILE A 112 -0.63 -0.75 -13.80
N THR A 113 -1.16 -1.91 -14.20
CA THR A 113 -0.36 -3.11 -14.44
C THR A 113 0.06 -3.28 -15.91
N ALA A 114 -0.25 -2.32 -16.77
CA ALA A 114 0.27 -2.32 -18.14
C ALA A 114 1.80 -2.17 -18.15
N ALA A 115 2.44 -2.66 -19.20
CA ALA A 115 3.89 -2.59 -19.32
C ALA A 115 4.39 -1.14 -19.23
N GLY A 116 5.32 -0.87 -18.35
CA GLY A 116 5.90 0.46 -18.14
C GLY A 116 5.00 1.49 -17.44
N ALA A 117 3.77 1.12 -17.05
CA ALA A 117 2.80 2.08 -16.51
C ALA A 117 3.11 2.55 -15.09
N THR A 118 3.67 1.69 -14.24
CA THR A 118 3.93 2.01 -12.83
C THR A 118 5.29 1.45 -12.41
N PRO A 119 6.10 2.20 -11.66
CA PRO A 119 7.32 1.68 -11.06
C PRO A 119 7.00 0.50 -10.14
N LEU A 120 7.72 -0.61 -10.33
CA LEU A 120 7.53 -1.83 -9.53
C LEU A 120 8.25 -1.82 -8.18
N ASP A 121 8.95 -0.73 -7.85
CA ASP A 121 9.81 -0.68 -6.65
C ASP A 121 9.07 -1.03 -5.37
N GLY A 122 7.85 -0.52 -5.20
CA GLY A 122 7.03 -0.81 -4.03
C GLY A 122 6.73 -2.31 -3.88
N PHE A 123 6.38 -2.96 -4.98
CA PHE A 123 6.15 -4.40 -5.02
C PHE A 123 7.43 -5.19 -4.78
N ARG A 124 8.54 -4.81 -5.42
CA ARG A 124 9.84 -5.43 -5.21
C ARG A 124 10.27 -5.34 -3.76
N ILE A 125 10.14 -4.16 -3.14
CA ILE A 125 10.45 -3.96 -1.72
C ILE A 125 9.66 -4.93 -0.86
N MET A 126 8.35 -5.01 -1.03
CA MET A 126 7.49 -5.89 -0.25
C MET A 126 7.80 -7.37 -0.53
N PHE A 127 7.95 -7.75 -1.79
CA PHE A 127 8.20 -9.13 -2.19
C PHE A 127 9.58 -9.64 -1.73
N HIS A 128 10.65 -8.87 -1.96
CA HIS A 128 11.99 -9.24 -1.51
C HIS A 128 12.15 -9.21 0.01
N SER A 129 11.25 -8.52 0.72
CA SER A 129 11.28 -8.43 2.18
C SER A 129 10.32 -9.40 2.87
N ALA A 130 9.50 -10.14 2.11
CA ALA A 130 8.44 -10.99 2.67
C ALA A 130 8.97 -12.17 3.52
N SER A 131 10.19 -12.63 3.26
CA SER A 131 10.86 -13.67 4.05
C SER A 131 11.37 -13.18 5.40
N SER A 132 11.54 -11.88 5.59
CA SER A 132 11.92 -11.26 6.85
C SER A 132 10.70 -11.08 7.75
N ALA A 133 10.64 -11.78 8.88
CA ALA A 133 9.53 -11.66 9.84
C ALA A 133 9.34 -10.20 10.31
N ARG A 134 10.44 -9.46 10.47
CA ARG A 134 10.43 -8.05 10.88
C ARG A 134 9.82 -7.17 9.80
N ALA A 135 10.29 -7.29 8.57
CA ALA A 135 9.79 -6.51 7.45
C ALA A 135 8.34 -6.87 7.11
N ALA A 136 7.97 -8.15 7.18
CA ALA A 136 6.60 -8.60 6.98
C ALA A 136 5.64 -8.00 8.04
N ALA A 137 6.06 -7.89 9.29
CA ALA A 137 5.27 -7.24 10.34
C ALA A 137 5.05 -5.75 10.05
N ILE A 138 6.11 -5.02 9.65
CA ILE A 138 6.03 -3.61 9.26
C ILE A 138 5.12 -3.44 8.03
N GLY A 139 5.31 -4.27 7.00
CA GLY A 139 4.50 -4.24 5.79
C GLY A 139 3.02 -4.47 6.06
N ARG A 140 2.71 -5.47 6.89
CA ARG A 140 1.33 -5.76 7.32
C ARG A 140 0.70 -4.55 8.02
N GLU A 141 1.41 -3.94 8.98
CA GLU A 141 0.92 -2.77 9.69
C GLU A 141 0.60 -1.61 8.74
N GLN A 142 1.47 -1.35 7.76
CA GLN A 142 1.26 -0.30 6.77
C GLN A 142 0.07 -0.62 5.84
N ILE A 143 -0.06 -1.86 5.35
CA ILE A 143 -1.20 -2.29 4.53
C ILE A 143 -2.51 -2.15 5.31
N GLU A 144 -2.54 -2.59 6.56
CA GLU A 144 -3.72 -2.47 7.42
C GLU A 144 -4.11 -1.02 7.67
N ARG A 145 -3.13 -0.15 7.88
CA ARG A 145 -3.34 1.28 8.15
C ARG A 145 -3.84 2.04 6.92
N HIS A 146 -3.23 1.84 5.75
CA HIS A 146 -3.47 2.65 4.56
C HIS A 146 -4.61 2.11 3.68
N TYR A 147 -4.77 0.80 3.58
CA TYR A 147 -5.71 0.20 2.64
C TYR A 147 -6.82 -0.61 3.29
N HIS A 148 -6.47 -1.54 4.17
CA HIS A 148 -7.44 -2.49 4.72
C HIS A 148 -8.54 -1.79 5.53
N ARG A 149 -8.18 -0.86 6.40
CA ARG A 149 -9.16 -0.09 7.20
C ARG A 149 -10.08 0.75 6.31
N LEU A 150 -9.52 1.42 5.29
CA LEU A 150 -10.29 2.22 4.34
C LEU A 150 -11.32 1.35 3.61
N LEU A 151 -10.87 0.22 3.05
CA LEU A 151 -11.75 -0.72 2.37
C LEU A 151 -12.82 -1.28 3.30
N THR A 152 -12.43 -1.78 4.47
CA THR A 152 -13.37 -2.34 5.44
C THR A 152 -14.47 -1.35 5.82
N SER A 153 -14.11 -0.07 6.01
CA SER A 153 -15.10 0.97 6.33
C SER A 153 -16.02 1.36 5.16
N ALA A 154 -15.57 1.13 3.92
CA ALA A 154 -16.34 1.41 2.71
C ALA A 154 -17.27 0.26 2.30
N LEU A 155 -16.95 -0.98 2.73
CA LEU A 155 -17.75 -2.15 2.39
C LEU A 155 -18.90 -2.34 3.38
N SER A 156 -20.10 -2.64 2.85
CA SER A 156 -21.29 -2.94 3.63
C SER A 156 -21.54 -4.45 3.72
N GLY A 157 -22.27 -4.88 4.75
CA GLY A 157 -22.73 -6.27 4.93
C GLY A 157 -21.70 -7.16 5.62
N GLU A 158 -21.96 -8.45 5.60
CA GLU A 158 -21.15 -9.46 6.31
C GLU A 158 -19.74 -9.62 5.71
N HIS A 159 -18.79 -10.01 6.55
CA HIS A 159 -17.40 -10.29 6.16
C HIS A 159 -16.67 -9.13 5.46
N ALA A 160 -16.99 -7.88 5.81
CA ALA A 160 -16.38 -6.71 5.18
C ALA A 160 -14.84 -6.71 5.31
N ALA A 161 -14.30 -7.13 6.45
CA ALA A 161 -12.86 -7.20 6.67
C ALA A 161 -12.18 -8.27 5.78
N GLU A 162 -12.76 -9.45 5.72
CA GLU A 162 -12.24 -10.56 4.88
C GLU A 162 -12.36 -10.23 3.39
N ARG A 163 -13.46 -9.63 2.98
CA ARG A 163 -13.65 -9.16 1.60
C ARG A 163 -12.65 -8.06 1.23
N ALA A 164 -12.38 -7.13 2.13
CA ALA A 164 -11.35 -6.12 1.96
C ALA A 164 -9.96 -6.76 1.77
N ALA A 165 -9.61 -7.75 2.59
CA ALA A 165 -8.36 -8.49 2.45
C ALA A 165 -8.27 -9.25 1.11
N LEU A 166 -9.37 -9.83 0.64
CA LEU A 166 -9.43 -10.51 -0.67
C LEU A 166 -9.28 -9.54 -1.83
N VAL A 167 -9.83 -8.32 -1.75
CA VAL A 167 -9.59 -7.26 -2.75
C VAL A 167 -8.10 -6.95 -2.84
N LEU A 168 -7.42 -6.74 -1.70
CA LEU A 168 -5.97 -6.49 -1.68
C LEU A 168 -5.17 -7.67 -2.24
N SER A 169 -5.57 -8.91 -1.92
CA SER A 169 -4.94 -10.12 -2.44
C SER A 169 -5.08 -10.25 -3.96
N LEU A 170 -6.26 -9.93 -4.50
CA LEU A 170 -6.51 -9.95 -5.95
C LEU A 170 -5.62 -8.91 -6.67
N VAL A 171 -5.56 -7.69 -6.14
CA VAL A 171 -4.70 -6.63 -6.67
C VAL A 171 -3.24 -7.07 -6.66
N ALA A 172 -2.74 -7.55 -5.52
CA ALA A 172 -1.36 -8.00 -5.37
C ALA A 172 -1.04 -9.18 -6.29
N GLY A 173 -1.93 -10.17 -6.37
CA GLY A 173 -1.75 -11.35 -7.23
C GLY A 173 -1.66 -10.99 -8.71
N VAL A 174 -2.54 -10.13 -9.20
CA VAL A 174 -2.50 -9.67 -10.61
C VAL A 174 -1.20 -8.90 -10.89
N GLN A 175 -0.75 -8.02 -10.00
CA GLN A 175 0.49 -7.28 -10.18
C GLN A 175 1.70 -8.22 -10.22
N VAL A 176 1.80 -9.16 -9.29
CA VAL A 176 2.89 -10.13 -9.25
C VAL A 176 2.89 -10.96 -10.53
N MET A 177 1.77 -11.58 -10.88
CA MET A 177 1.71 -12.50 -12.02
C MET A 177 1.88 -11.80 -13.37
N ARG A 178 1.33 -10.59 -13.52
CA ARG A 178 1.38 -9.86 -14.79
C ARG A 178 2.67 -9.10 -14.99
N GLN A 179 3.17 -8.40 -13.95
CA GLN A 179 4.30 -7.48 -14.09
C GLN A 179 5.63 -8.08 -13.62
N MET A 180 5.64 -8.88 -12.54
CA MET A 180 6.89 -9.43 -12.01
C MET A 180 7.24 -10.77 -12.65
N MET A 181 6.26 -11.69 -12.71
CA MET A 181 6.48 -13.03 -13.29
C MET A 181 6.29 -13.04 -14.81
N GLY A 182 5.58 -12.06 -15.37
CA GLY A 182 5.36 -11.98 -16.80
C GLY A 182 4.54 -13.14 -17.37
N LEU A 183 3.57 -13.68 -16.58
CA LEU A 183 2.73 -14.77 -17.05
C LEU A 183 2.09 -14.41 -18.38
N SER A 184 2.44 -15.12 -19.45
CA SER A 184 2.14 -14.75 -20.83
C SER A 184 0.65 -14.47 -21.08
N ALA A 185 -0.24 -15.34 -20.54
CA ALA A 185 -1.68 -15.15 -20.64
C ALA A 185 -2.20 -13.82 -20.03
N LEU A 186 -1.49 -13.24 -19.06
CA LEU A 186 -1.83 -11.94 -18.46
C LEU A 186 -1.06 -10.80 -19.12
N ALA A 187 0.20 -11.03 -19.49
CA ALA A 187 1.08 -9.99 -20.02
C ALA A 187 0.65 -9.51 -21.42
N VAL A 188 0.22 -10.46 -22.30
CA VAL A 188 -0.21 -10.17 -23.68
C VAL A 188 -1.72 -9.97 -23.82
N ALA A 189 -2.49 -10.19 -22.74
CA ALA A 189 -3.94 -10.08 -22.81
C ALA A 189 -4.38 -8.65 -23.14
N ARG A 190 -5.41 -8.55 -23.97
CA ARG A 190 -6.05 -7.26 -24.26
C ARG A 190 -6.63 -6.64 -22.99
N PRO A 191 -6.44 -5.32 -22.78
CA PRO A 191 -6.93 -4.63 -21.56
C PRO A 191 -8.43 -4.81 -21.30
N ASP A 192 -9.25 -4.77 -22.34
CA ASP A 192 -10.70 -4.93 -22.26
C ASP A 192 -11.11 -6.33 -21.83
N VAL A 193 -10.37 -7.37 -22.24
CA VAL A 193 -10.61 -8.76 -21.81
C VAL A 193 -10.30 -8.92 -20.33
N LEU A 194 -9.13 -8.43 -19.87
CA LEU A 194 -8.77 -8.50 -18.47
C LEU A 194 -9.76 -7.73 -17.58
N ALA A 195 -10.15 -6.53 -17.99
CA ALA A 195 -11.11 -5.73 -17.25
C ALA A 195 -12.47 -6.46 -17.12
N LYS A 196 -12.96 -7.07 -18.20
CA LYS A 196 -14.20 -7.87 -18.20
C LYS A 196 -14.12 -9.08 -17.26
N LEU A 197 -12.98 -9.74 -17.16
CA LEU A 197 -12.79 -10.89 -16.26
C LEU A 197 -12.64 -10.49 -14.80
N LEU A 198 -12.00 -9.35 -14.53
CA LEU A 198 -11.74 -8.85 -13.17
C LEU A 198 -12.97 -8.16 -12.56
N ALA A 199 -13.76 -7.44 -13.36
CA ALA A 199 -14.89 -6.66 -12.88
C ALA A 199 -15.90 -7.45 -12.04
N PRO A 200 -16.36 -8.67 -12.43
CA PRO A 200 -17.27 -9.45 -11.61
C PRO A 200 -16.66 -9.91 -10.28
N LEU A 201 -15.33 -10.18 -10.24
CA LEU A 201 -14.63 -10.55 -9.02
C LEU A 201 -14.61 -9.37 -8.03
N PHE A 202 -14.22 -8.19 -8.48
CA PHE A 202 -14.27 -6.99 -7.64
C PHE A 202 -15.69 -6.67 -7.19
N ARG A 203 -16.67 -6.76 -8.11
CA ARG A 203 -18.07 -6.50 -7.77
C ARG A 203 -18.55 -7.41 -6.65
N GLN A 204 -18.29 -8.72 -6.73
CA GLN A 204 -18.67 -9.67 -5.70
C GLN A 204 -18.02 -9.35 -4.35
N LEU A 205 -16.75 -8.93 -4.36
CA LEU A 205 -16.02 -8.59 -3.15
C LEU A 205 -16.47 -7.24 -2.56
N VAL A 206 -16.82 -6.25 -3.39
CA VAL A 206 -17.20 -4.91 -2.94
C VAL A 206 -18.68 -4.85 -2.53
N GLU A 207 -19.57 -5.39 -3.35
CA GLU A 207 -21.02 -5.36 -3.10
C GLU A 207 -21.52 -6.48 -2.16
N GLY A 208 -20.70 -7.54 -1.99
CA GLY A 208 -21.08 -8.75 -1.28
C GLY A 208 -21.94 -9.70 -2.14
N ALA A 209 -22.21 -10.87 -1.62
CA ALA A 209 -23.11 -11.82 -2.29
C ALA A 209 -24.54 -11.23 -2.34
N PRO A 210 -25.26 -11.38 -3.47
CA PRO A 210 -26.66 -11.00 -3.51
C PRO A 210 -27.39 -11.75 -2.39
N ARG A 211 -28.15 -10.98 -1.58
CA ARG A 211 -28.99 -11.60 -0.53
C ARG A 211 -29.92 -12.59 -1.20
N THR A 212 -29.63 -13.87 -1.06
CA THR A 212 -30.57 -14.93 -1.45
C THR A 212 -31.80 -14.74 -0.58
N VAL A 213 -32.84 -14.13 -1.16
CA VAL A 213 -34.16 -14.10 -0.54
C VAL A 213 -34.61 -15.56 -0.54
N THR A 214 -34.39 -16.22 0.59
CA THR A 214 -34.94 -17.56 0.82
C THR A 214 -36.47 -17.39 0.80
N ARG A 215 -37.06 -17.68 -0.34
CA ARG A 215 -38.50 -17.74 -0.51
C ARG A 215 -38.98 -18.83 0.44
N ARG A 216 -39.35 -18.46 1.67
CA ARG A 216 -40.03 -19.37 2.59
C ARG A 216 -41.20 -19.94 1.80
N SER A 217 -41.09 -21.19 1.39
CA SER A 217 -42.18 -21.96 0.84
C SER A 217 -43.31 -21.96 1.88
N ARG A 218 -44.37 -21.22 1.60
CA ARG A 218 -45.62 -21.33 2.35
C ARG A 218 -46.01 -22.81 2.26
N ARG A 219 -45.87 -23.54 3.35
CA ARG A 219 -46.42 -24.86 3.54
C ARG A 219 -47.95 -24.72 3.34
N PRO A 220 -48.59 -25.52 2.44
CA PRO A 220 -50.04 -25.52 2.33
C PRO A 220 -50.61 -26.00 3.66
N GLN A 221 -51.48 -25.16 4.27
CA GLN A 221 -52.29 -25.64 5.38
C GLN A 221 -53.22 -26.74 4.87
N ALA A 222 -52.98 -27.95 5.36
CA ALA A 222 -53.91 -29.07 5.14
C ALA A 222 -55.25 -28.74 5.76
N GLY A 223 -56.24 -28.57 4.89
CA GLY A 223 -57.60 -28.30 5.29
C GLY A 223 -58.15 -29.42 6.21
N SER A 224 -58.61 -29.06 7.37
CA SER A 224 -59.40 -29.90 8.28
C SER A 224 -60.70 -30.29 7.60
N ARG A 225 -60.82 -31.54 7.18
CA ARG A 225 -62.11 -32.13 6.82
C ARG A 225 -62.93 -32.32 8.09
N VAL A 226 -63.96 -31.50 8.24
CA VAL A 226 -65.05 -31.70 9.17
C VAL A 226 -65.83 -32.92 8.69
N ARG A 227 -65.82 -33.98 9.47
CA ARG A 227 -66.80 -35.12 9.31
C ARG A 227 -68.10 -34.73 9.99
N SER A 228 -69.14 -34.66 9.21
CA SER A 228 -70.52 -34.63 9.72
C SER A 228 -70.97 -36.03 10.13
N PRO A 229 -71.71 -36.20 11.22
CA PRO A 229 -72.29 -37.49 11.57
C PRO A 229 -73.62 -37.67 10.85
N SER A 230 -73.78 -38.79 10.17
CA SER A 230 -75.07 -39.28 9.67
C SER A 230 -75.69 -40.24 10.66
N ARG A 231 -76.98 -40.12 10.84
CA ARG A 231 -77.84 -41.09 11.44
C ARG A 231 -77.85 -42.43 10.71
#